data_9eba662dd13d5e418ea285a333f69bae
#
_entry.id   9eba662dd13d5e418ea285a333f69bae
#
_cell.length_a   1.000
_cell.length_b   1.000
_cell.length_c   1.000
_cell.angle_alpha   90.00
_cell.angle_beta   90.00
_cell.angle_gamma   90.00
#
_symmetry.space_group_name_H-M   'P 1'
#
loop_
_entity.id
_entity.type
_entity.pdbx_description
1 polymer ?
#
loop_
_entity_poly.entity_id
_entity_poly.type
_entity_poly.pdbx_seq_one_letter_code
_entity_poly.pdbx_strand_id
1 'polypeptide(L)'
;MVLARLLTPSDFGVVTMVTTFSLLFRSFGLNGFTELIMQREGISHSLASNLFWIDLGIGTMLTLAFAGSGPLLALFYHNPAVAQVAEGMSLTIGIGCLGWIHIGLLQRAMRFRAVAVINAIALLLYVIVAIGLAMAGWHYWALVWAAVTHALATATGACCVCRWIPSWPRKASGTGSGFKFAMNVYSHFAFSYITSNTDNLLVGWRYGARPLGFYKKAYDLFVLPQSQLLSPLSAVAVSTLSRVSGDRERFRRYFLQVISVLALLGMGIGADFALVGKDIIRLVLGPGWEEAGRIFTLFGPGIGVMLLYNTHGWVHLSIGRPERWLRWSLLEFGCITSLFLLALRWGPSGVALAWTVSYFLLMFPGFWYAGKPIGLGVGPVLAVIWKFFAASVGAAFMTVLILRAVPAFAMRPGPTGALLRMSSASLLFFGLYFVGVILLHQGPKPLNETARLLRDLLPENTSRRSSPASFGTEGVSAAPARCGEVKSPSNSVQSPAISNRKHDDVNTSVGTSSEPDTRATSNKYSS
;
A
#
# COMPACT_ATOMS: atom_id res chain seq x y z
N MET A 1 -12.10 -4.40 -16.89
CA MET A 1 -12.83 -5.35 -17.75
C MET A 1 -13.05 -4.79 -19.15
N VAL A 2 -13.80 -3.69 -19.32
CA VAL A 2 -14.11 -3.12 -20.66
C VAL A 2 -12.85 -2.82 -21.46
N LEU A 3 -11.90 -2.08 -20.91
CA LEU A 3 -10.65 -1.73 -21.58
C LEU A 3 -9.80 -2.93 -21.99
N ALA A 4 -9.81 -4.03 -21.25
CA ALA A 4 -9.07 -5.23 -21.61
C ALA A 4 -9.66 -5.98 -22.82
N ARG A 5 -10.92 -5.68 -23.18
CA ARG A 5 -11.58 -6.20 -24.40
C ARG A 5 -11.41 -5.29 -25.61
N LEU A 6 -11.08 -4.02 -25.39
CA LEU A 6 -10.87 -3.01 -26.44
C LEU A 6 -9.40 -2.84 -26.79
N LEU A 7 -8.51 -3.04 -25.85
CA LEU A 7 -7.06 -2.84 -25.98
C LEU A 7 -6.31 -4.16 -25.93
N THR A 8 -5.16 -4.20 -26.59
CA THR A 8 -4.31 -5.40 -26.65
C THR A 8 -3.40 -5.50 -25.41
N PRO A 9 -2.89 -6.69 -25.08
CA PRO A 9 -1.86 -6.84 -24.06
C PRO A 9 -0.62 -5.98 -24.30
N SER A 10 -0.25 -5.74 -25.58
CA SER A 10 0.86 -4.87 -25.94
C SER A 10 0.62 -3.41 -25.54
N ASP A 11 -0.60 -2.89 -25.71
CA ASP A 11 -0.97 -1.53 -25.31
C ASP A 11 -0.79 -1.32 -23.81
N PHE A 12 -1.26 -2.27 -23.01
CA PHE A 12 -1.06 -2.24 -21.55
C PHE A 12 0.41 -2.37 -21.17
N GLY A 13 1.16 -3.20 -21.91
CA GLY A 13 2.58 -3.41 -21.66
C GLY A 13 3.41 -2.14 -21.89
N VAL A 14 3.21 -1.46 -23.03
CA VAL A 14 3.92 -0.20 -23.35
C VAL A 14 3.64 0.87 -22.27
N VAL A 15 2.37 1.03 -21.89
CA VAL A 15 2.01 1.97 -20.81
C VAL A 15 2.61 1.55 -19.48
N THR A 16 2.66 0.25 -19.16
CA THR A 16 3.28 -0.26 -17.94
C THR A 16 4.78 0.03 -17.89
N MET A 17 5.51 -0.14 -18.99
CA MET A 17 6.94 0.20 -19.09
C MET A 17 7.20 1.64 -18.66
N VAL A 18 6.37 2.56 -19.11
CA VAL A 18 6.49 3.98 -18.80
C VAL A 18 5.97 4.33 -17.42
N THR A 19 4.82 3.79 -17.03
CA THR A 19 4.21 4.09 -15.72
C THR A 19 5.04 3.60 -14.55
N THR A 20 5.83 2.53 -14.74
CA THR A 20 6.79 2.06 -13.74
C THR A 20 7.78 3.17 -13.31
N PHE A 21 8.15 4.05 -14.23
CA PHE A 21 9.02 5.20 -13.91
C PHE A 21 8.21 6.46 -13.59
N SER A 22 7.18 6.79 -14.38
CA SER A 22 6.44 8.05 -14.21
C SER A 22 5.77 8.18 -12.85
N LEU A 23 5.28 7.06 -12.28
CA LEU A 23 4.69 7.05 -10.94
C LEU A 23 5.72 7.35 -9.84
N LEU A 24 6.97 6.92 -10.01
CA LEU A 24 8.05 7.26 -9.09
C LEU A 24 8.25 8.78 -9.03
N PHE A 25 8.37 9.44 -10.17
CA PHE A 25 8.55 10.89 -10.24
C PHE A 25 7.31 11.66 -9.77
N ARG A 26 6.12 11.24 -10.20
CA ARG A 26 4.85 11.86 -9.80
C ARG A 26 4.63 11.81 -8.28
N SER A 27 5.09 10.77 -7.63
CA SER A 27 4.89 10.57 -6.19
C SER A 27 5.75 11.49 -5.32
N PHE A 28 6.66 12.27 -5.90
CA PHE A 28 7.49 13.21 -5.15
C PHE A 28 6.65 14.23 -4.37
N GLY A 29 5.81 14.99 -5.07
CA GLY A 29 4.93 15.98 -4.43
C GLY A 29 3.86 15.32 -3.56
N LEU A 30 3.25 14.23 -4.06
CA LEU A 30 2.16 13.54 -3.37
C LEU A 30 2.61 12.96 -2.01
N ASN A 31 3.71 12.23 -1.97
CA ASN A 31 4.13 11.53 -0.74
C ASN A 31 5.08 12.37 0.14
N GLY A 32 5.74 13.38 -0.41
CA GLY A 32 6.63 14.25 0.35
C GLY A 32 5.91 15.42 1.00
N PHE A 33 5.41 16.33 0.18
CA PHE A 33 4.83 17.59 0.66
C PHE A 33 3.43 17.46 1.24
N THR A 34 2.59 16.57 0.70
CA THR A 34 1.26 16.31 1.26
C THR A 34 1.37 15.77 2.69
N GLU A 35 2.28 14.82 2.94
CA GLU A 35 2.51 14.24 4.26
C GLU A 35 3.05 15.30 5.25
N LEU A 36 3.98 16.14 4.81
CA LEU A 36 4.46 17.27 5.59
C LEU A 36 3.33 18.20 6.05
N ILE A 37 2.41 18.54 5.12
CA ILE A 37 1.27 19.41 5.41
C ILE A 37 0.33 18.76 6.42
N MET A 38 0.16 17.44 6.37
CA MET A 38 -0.71 16.72 7.29
C MET A 38 -0.12 16.61 8.69
N GLN A 39 1.19 16.35 8.82
CA GLN A 39 1.82 16.03 10.11
C GLN A 39 2.24 17.26 10.93
N ARG A 40 2.55 18.38 10.28
CA ARG A 40 3.08 19.54 10.99
C ARG A 40 1.99 20.31 11.75
N GLU A 41 2.21 20.58 13.06
CA GLU A 41 1.21 21.23 13.92
C GLU A 41 0.80 22.64 13.46
N GLY A 42 1.73 23.46 12.96
CA GLY A 42 1.46 24.81 12.45
C GLY A 42 1.92 24.98 11.00
N ILE A 43 1.01 25.26 10.07
CA ILE A 43 1.34 25.64 8.69
C ILE A 43 0.87 27.06 8.44
N SER A 44 1.83 27.99 8.27
CA SER A 44 1.52 29.34 7.83
C SER A 44 1.22 29.36 6.33
N HIS A 45 0.42 30.33 5.89
CA HIS A 45 0.14 30.55 4.48
C HIS A 45 1.42 30.71 3.65
N SER A 46 2.43 31.41 4.19
CA SER A 46 3.73 31.60 3.53
C SER A 46 4.51 30.31 3.38
N LEU A 47 4.48 29.42 4.38
CA LEU A 47 5.12 28.10 4.28
C LEU A 47 4.44 27.23 3.22
N ALA A 48 3.09 27.13 3.24
CA ALA A 48 2.34 26.38 2.23
C ALA A 48 2.61 26.91 0.82
N SER A 49 2.69 28.25 0.66
CA SER A 49 3.00 28.88 -0.63
C SER A 49 4.42 28.58 -1.09
N ASN A 50 5.40 28.61 -0.20
CA ASN A 50 6.79 28.24 -0.53
C ASN A 50 6.88 26.77 -0.96
N LEU A 51 6.20 25.86 -0.25
CA LEU A 51 6.16 24.45 -0.61
C LEU A 51 5.51 24.24 -1.98
N PHE A 52 4.45 24.98 -2.30
CA PHE A 52 3.81 24.93 -3.62
C PHE A 52 4.78 25.33 -4.73
N TRP A 53 5.50 26.43 -4.58
CA TRP A 53 6.45 26.88 -5.59
C TRP A 53 7.66 25.94 -5.73
N ILE A 54 8.11 25.33 -4.63
CA ILE A 54 9.16 24.31 -4.67
C ILE A 54 8.65 23.06 -5.39
N ASP A 55 7.43 22.59 -5.06
CA ASP A 55 6.81 21.44 -5.71
C ASP A 55 6.61 21.68 -7.20
N LEU A 56 6.13 22.84 -7.58
CA LEU A 56 5.94 23.24 -8.97
C LEU A 56 7.27 23.30 -9.73
N GLY A 57 8.31 23.91 -9.13
CA GLY A 57 9.63 24.00 -9.75
C GLY A 57 10.29 22.63 -9.96
N ILE A 58 10.30 21.80 -8.92
CA ILE A 58 10.82 20.44 -9.00
C ILE A 58 9.97 19.59 -9.95
N GLY A 59 8.65 19.69 -9.86
CA GLY A 59 7.74 18.97 -10.72
C GLY A 59 7.91 19.33 -12.20
N THR A 60 8.11 20.60 -12.50
CA THR A 60 8.42 21.04 -13.88
C THR A 60 9.76 20.45 -14.35
N MET A 61 10.79 20.51 -13.50
CA MET A 61 12.09 19.90 -13.81
C MET A 61 11.97 18.40 -14.05
N LEU A 62 11.23 17.68 -13.17
CA LEU A 62 11.00 16.25 -13.31
C LEU A 62 10.17 15.90 -14.55
N THR A 63 9.20 16.75 -14.92
CA THR A 63 8.42 16.60 -16.16
C THR A 63 9.33 16.67 -17.39
N LEU A 64 10.17 17.72 -17.47
CA LEU A 64 11.12 17.89 -18.56
C LEU A 64 12.18 16.78 -18.58
N ALA A 65 12.72 16.41 -17.43
CA ALA A 65 13.67 15.31 -17.33
C ALA A 65 13.06 13.97 -17.76
N PHE A 66 11.80 13.71 -17.37
CA PHE A 66 11.11 12.48 -17.75
C PHE A 66 10.75 12.48 -19.24
N ALA A 67 10.26 13.58 -19.79
CA ALA A 67 10.03 13.70 -21.24
C ALA A 67 11.34 13.49 -22.02
N GLY A 68 12.43 14.15 -21.60
CA GLY A 68 13.75 13.99 -22.22
C GLY A 68 14.38 12.60 -22.04
N SER A 69 13.94 11.82 -21.05
CA SER A 69 14.39 10.43 -20.86
C SER A 69 13.71 9.44 -21.83
N GLY A 70 12.70 9.86 -22.60
CA GLY A 70 11.96 9.00 -23.52
C GLY A 70 12.86 8.18 -24.46
N PRO A 71 13.83 8.77 -25.16
CA PRO A 71 14.76 8.03 -26.02
C PRO A 71 15.60 6.99 -25.26
N LEU A 72 16.03 7.30 -24.03
CA LEU A 72 16.79 6.36 -23.18
C LEU A 72 15.91 5.17 -22.76
N LEU A 73 14.65 5.42 -22.40
CA LEU A 73 13.70 4.37 -22.07
C LEU A 73 13.37 3.51 -23.29
N ALA A 74 13.21 4.12 -24.47
CA ALA A 74 12.99 3.40 -25.72
C ALA A 74 14.18 2.49 -26.08
N LEU A 75 15.40 2.96 -25.85
CA LEU A 75 16.62 2.16 -26.02
C LEU A 75 16.68 1.02 -25.00
N PHE A 76 16.37 1.29 -23.74
CA PHE A 76 16.37 0.29 -22.67
C PHE A 76 15.37 -0.85 -22.91
N TYR A 77 14.15 -0.50 -23.36
CA TYR A 77 13.10 -1.49 -23.63
C TYR A 77 13.09 -2.00 -25.08
N HIS A 78 13.97 -1.52 -25.95
CA HIS A 78 14.02 -1.83 -27.38
C HIS A 78 12.67 -1.60 -28.09
N ASN A 79 11.95 -0.54 -27.69
CA ASN A 79 10.63 -0.22 -28.20
C ASN A 79 10.45 1.30 -28.39
N PRO A 80 10.38 1.79 -29.65
CA PRO A 80 10.27 3.23 -29.95
C PRO A 80 8.98 3.88 -29.41
N ALA A 81 7.88 3.12 -29.29
CA ALA A 81 6.62 3.65 -28.75
C ALA A 81 6.76 4.14 -27.30
N VAL A 82 7.72 3.60 -26.55
CA VAL A 82 7.99 3.99 -25.15
C VAL A 82 8.39 5.46 -25.05
N ALA A 83 9.14 6.00 -26.02
CA ALA A 83 9.54 7.41 -26.01
C ALA A 83 8.33 8.34 -26.08
N GLN A 84 7.43 8.10 -27.03
CA GLN A 84 6.22 8.91 -27.21
C GLN A 84 5.28 8.82 -25.99
N VAL A 85 5.14 7.61 -25.43
CA VAL A 85 4.32 7.40 -24.21
C VAL A 85 4.96 8.10 -23.02
N ALA A 86 6.30 8.12 -22.89
CA ALA A 86 7.00 8.85 -21.84
C ALA A 86 6.76 10.36 -21.92
N GLU A 87 6.80 10.93 -23.12
CA GLU A 87 6.46 12.34 -23.35
C GLU A 87 5.01 12.64 -22.94
N GLY A 88 4.04 11.84 -23.37
CA GLY A 88 2.64 12.00 -22.98
C GLY A 88 2.40 11.84 -21.47
N MET A 89 3.02 10.84 -20.86
CA MET A 89 2.89 10.57 -19.43
C MET A 89 3.62 11.59 -18.55
N SER A 90 4.64 12.28 -19.07
CA SER A 90 5.33 13.35 -18.34
C SER A 90 4.39 14.48 -17.93
N LEU A 91 3.36 14.77 -18.74
CA LEU A 91 2.33 15.77 -18.43
C LEU A 91 1.62 15.48 -17.11
N THR A 92 1.46 14.19 -16.77
CA THR A 92 0.81 13.80 -15.50
C THR A 92 1.62 14.22 -14.27
N ILE A 93 2.94 14.36 -14.40
CA ILE A 93 3.85 14.81 -13.32
C ILE A 93 3.63 16.31 -13.10
N GLY A 94 3.77 17.13 -14.16
CA GLY A 94 3.62 18.59 -14.06
C GLY A 94 2.22 19.03 -13.64
N ILE A 95 1.18 18.43 -14.21
CA ILE A 95 -0.22 18.72 -13.83
C ILE A 95 -0.47 18.31 -12.38
N GLY A 96 0.10 17.20 -11.92
CA GLY A 96 -0.05 16.72 -10.55
C GLY A 96 0.42 17.74 -9.52
N CYS A 97 1.57 18.40 -9.74
CA CYS A 97 2.14 19.39 -8.82
C CYS A 97 1.24 20.59 -8.57
N LEU A 98 0.34 20.92 -9.49
CA LEU A 98 -0.66 21.98 -9.27
C LEU A 98 -1.69 21.60 -8.20
N GLY A 99 -1.92 20.30 -7.99
CA GLY A 99 -2.98 19.79 -7.10
C GLY A 99 -2.50 19.28 -5.73
N TRP A 100 -1.25 18.81 -5.58
CA TRP A 100 -0.82 18.07 -4.38
C TRP A 100 -0.91 18.87 -3.09
N ILE A 101 -0.47 20.13 -3.09
CA ILE A 101 -0.57 21.01 -1.92
C ILE A 101 -2.03 21.25 -1.54
N HIS A 102 -2.91 21.45 -2.52
CA HIS A 102 -4.35 21.63 -2.29
C HIS A 102 -4.98 20.37 -1.67
N ILE A 103 -4.63 19.18 -2.16
CA ILE A 103 -5.06 17.91 -1.56
C ILE A 103 -4.57 17.79 -0.12
N GLY A 104 -3.30 18.11 0.16
CA GLY A 104 -2.75 18.10 1.51
C GLY A 104 -3.49 19.05 2.47
N LEU A 105 -3.82 20.25 2.01
CA LEU A 105 -4.61 21.23 2.78
C LEU A 105 -6.03 20.74 3.05
N LEU A 106 -6.69 20.11 2.08
CA LEU A 106 -8.01 19.50 2.26
C LEU A 106 -8.00 18.36 3.26
N GLN A 107 -6.99 17.48 3.19
CA GLN A 107 -6.81 16.37 4.12
C GLN A 107 -6.51 16.87 5.53
N ARG A 108 -5.62 17.88 5.67
CA ARG A 108 -5.35 18.54 6.94
C ARG A 108 -6.60 19.16 7.56
N ALA A 109 -7.46 19.78 6.74
CA ALA A 109 -8.75 20.31 7.17
C ALA A 109 -9.81 19.22 7.43
N MET A 110 -9.42 17.92 7.45
CA MET A 110 -10.30 16.76 7.64
C MET A 110 -11.44 16.68 6.61
N ARG A 111 -11.30 17.33 5.45
CA ARG A 111 -12.31 17.34 4.38
C ARG A 111 -12.18 16.10 3.48
N PHE A 112 -12.06 14.93 4.07
CA PHE A 112 -11.87 13.65 3.35
C PHE A 112 -13.00 13.34 2.37
N ARG A 113 -14.24 13.75 2.69
CA ARG A 113 -15.37 13.59 1.76
C ARG A 113 -15.14 14.36 0.45
N ALA A 114 -14.59 15.57 0.54
CA ALA A 114 -14.27 16.37 -0.65
C ALA A 114 -13.18 15.70 -1.49
N VAL A 115 -12.11 15.21 -0.85
CA VAL A 115 -11.03 14.46 -1.53
C VAL A 115 -11.56 13.19 -2.19
N ALA A 116 -12.44 12.46 -1.51
CA ALA A 116 -13.06 11.25 -2.08
C ALA A 116 -13.92 11.56 -3.31
N VAL A 117 -14.71 12.64 -3.28
CA VAL A 117 -15.53 13.08 -4.43
C VAL A 117 -14.64 13.51 -5.60
N ILE A 118 -13.57 14.29 -5.35
CA ILE A 118 -12.61 14.69 -6.38
C ILE A 118 -12.03 13.45 -7.07
N ASN A 119 -11.55 12.49 -6.28
CA ASN A 119 -10.96 11.25 -6.80
C ASN A 119 -11.98 10.40 -7.57
N ALA A 120 -13.23 10.33 -7.10
CA ALA A 120 -14.29 9.59 -7.77
C ALA A 120 -14.63 10.21 -9.14
N ILE A 121 -14.76 11.54 -9.21
CA ILE A 121 -14.99 12.26 -10.48
C ILE A 121 -13.80 12.09 -11.42
N ALA A 122 -12.57 12.23 -10.93
CA ALA A 122 -11.37 12.05 -11.73
C ALA A 122 -11.27 10.62 -12.30
N LEU A 123 -11.61 9.59 -11.49
CA LEU A 123 -11.65 8.21 -11.94
C LEU A 123 -12.76 7.98 -12.97
N LEU A 124 -13.93 8.58 -12.79
CA LEU A 124 -15.03 8.48 -13.76
C LEU A 124 -14.61 9.07 -15.11
N LEU A 125 -14.01 10.26 -15.10
CA LEU A 125 -13.49 10.91 -16.32
C LEU A 125 -12.38 10.08 -16.98
N TYR A 126 -11.46 9.51 -16.18
CA TYR A 126 -10.47 8.55 -16.68
C TYR A 126 -11.13 7.41 -17.45
N VAL A 127 -12.15 6.77 -16.86
CA VAL A 127 -12.83 5.62 -17.48
C VAL A 127 -13.56 6.04 -18.76
N ILE A 128 -14.26 7.17 -18.75
CA ILE A 128 -14.99 7.69 -19.93
C ILE A 128 -14.01 7.97 -21.08
N VAL A 129 -12.93 8.71 -20.80
CA VAL A 129 -11.94 9.04 -21.84
C VAL A 129 -11.21 7.80 -22.33
N ALA A 130 -10.81 6.89 -21.42
CA ALA A 130 -10.13 5.66 -21.81
C ALA A 130 -11.00 4.78 -22.72
N ILE A 131 -12.29 4.60 -22.40
CA ILE A 131 -13.21 3.81 -23.23
C ILE A 131 -13.48 4.53 -24.55
N GLY A 132 -13.79 5.82 -24.52
CA GLY A 132 -14.07 6.60 -25.74
C GLY A 132 -12.93 6.58 -26.73
N LEU A 133 -11.70 6.82 -26.29
CA LEU A 133 -10.51 6.79 -27.15
C LEU A 133 -10.14 5.35 -27.58
N ALA A 134 -10.33 4.36 -26.71
CA ALA A 134 -10.11 2.96 -27.09
C ALA A 134 -11.08 2.52 -28.19
N MET A 135 -12.36 2.92 -28.11
CA MET A 135 -13.36 2.65 -29.15
C MET A 135 -13.04 3.40 -30.45
N ALA A 136 -12.40 4.57 -30.38
CA ALA A 136 -11.91 5.33 -31.53
C ALA A 136 -10.60 4.77 -32.13
N GLY A 137 -10.05 3.67 -31.60
CA GLY A 137 -8.85 3.00 -32.13
C GLY A 137 -7.52 3.67 -31.74
N TRP A 138 -7.48 4.44 -30.66
CA TRP A 138 -6.26 5.14 -30.23
C TRP A 138 -5.26 4.25 -29.47
N HIS A 139 -5.49 2.94 -29.40
CA HIS A 139 -4.59 1.96 -28.77
C HIS A 139 -4.06 2.44 -27.42
N TYR A 140 -2.75 2.34 -27.15
CA TYR A 140 -2.13 2.76 -25.89
C TYR A 140 -2.32 4.25 -25.57
N TRP A 141 -2.54 5.12 -26.57
CA TRP A 141 -2.83 6.54 -26.35
C TRP A 141 -4.13 6.78 -25.56
N ALA A 142 -5.10 5.85 -25.66
CA ALA A 142 -6.31 5.92 -24.86
C ALA A 142 -6.00 5.91 -23.35
N LEU A 143 -5.03 5.09 -22.92
CA LEU A 143 -4.59 5.03 -21.53
C LEU A 143 -3.76 6.25 -21.12
N VAL A 144 -2.93 6.79 -22.01
CA VAL A 144 -2.13 7.99 -21.77
C VAL A 144 -3.02 9.21 -21.54
N TRP A 145 -3.93 9.50 -22.46
CA TRP A 145 -4.84 10.64 -22.35
C TRP A 145 -5.82 10.51 -21.20
N ALA A 146 -6.26 9.29 -20.89
CA ALA A 146 -7.07 9.04 -19.70
C ALA A 146 -6.28 9.38 -18.41
N ALA A 147 -4.98 9.02 -18.34
CA ALA A 147 -4.14 9.36 -17.19
C ALA A 147 -3.91 10.88 -17.06
N VAL A 148 -3.70 11.57 -18.18
CA VAL A 148 -3.61 13.05 -18.24
C VAL A 148 -4.92 13.68 -17.77
N THR A 149 -6.07 13.19 -18.26
CA THR A 149 -7.40 13.66 -17.83
C THR A 149 -7.61 13.46 -16.34
N HIS A 150 -7.22 12.30 -15.79
CA HIS A 150 -7.30 12.04 -14.35
C HIS A 150 -6.45 13.04 -13.55
N ALA A 151 -5.21 13.28 -13.97
CA ALA A 151 -4.33 14.25 -13.31
C ALA A 151 -4.93 15.66 -13.36
N LEU A 152 -5.45 16.07 -14.52
CA LEU A 152 -6.08 17.39 -14.71
C LEU A 152 -7.35 17.53 -13.85
N ALA A 153 -8.24 16.54 -13.86
CA ALA A 153 -9.45 16.53 -13.06
C ALA A 153 -9.16 16.57 -11.56
N THR A 154 -8.14 15.84 -11.11
CA THR A 154 -7.73 15.87 -9.70
C THR A 154 -7.16 17.23 -9.32
N ALA A 155 -6.27 17.82 -10.12
CA ALA A 155 -5.67 19.12 -9.85
C ALA A 155 -6.71 20.23 -9.87
N THR A 156 -7.55 20.32 -10.91
CA THR A 156 -8.63 21.33 -11.02
C THR A 156 -9.65 21.18 -9.91
N GLY A 157 -10.10 19.95 -9.62
CA GLY A 157 -11.01 19.66 -8.53
C GLY A 157 -10.45 20.08 -7.17
N ALA A 158 -9.18 19.81 -6.91
CA ALA A 158 -8.50 20.21 -5.68
C ALA A 158 -8.40 21.73 -5.55
N CYS A 159 -8.01 22.44 -6.60
CA CYS A 159 -7.94 23.90 -6.61
C CYS A 159 -9.33 24.55 -6.40
N CYS A 160 -10.36 24.09 -7.11
CA CYS A 160 -11.72 24.62 -7.01
C CYS A 160 -12.35 24.45 -5.61
N VAL A 161 -12.11 23.28 -4.99
CA VAL A 161 -12.70 22.95 -3.69
C VAL A 161 -11.89 23.56 -2.53
N CYS A 162 -10.57 23.61 -2.63
CA CYS A 162 -9.72 24.21 -1.61
C CYS A 162 -9.84 25.72 -1.59
N ARG A 163 -9.98 26.36 -2.76
CA ARG A 163 -10.05 27.83 -2.93
C ARG A 163 -8.88 28.59 -2.28
N TRP A 164 -7.77 27.90 -2.07
CA TRP A 164 -6.53 28.49 -1.57
C TRP A 164 -5.69 28.94 -2.77
N ILE A 165 -5.11 30.15 -2.68
CA ILE A 165 -4.26 30.72 -3.74
C ILE A 165 -2.86 30.91 -3.15
N PRO A 166 -1.81 30.36 -3.78
CA PRO A 166 -0.43 30.53 -3.32
C PRO A 166 -0.01 32.01 -3.45
N SER A 167 0.61 32.54 -2.43
CA SER A 167 1.30 33.84 -2.51
C SER A 167 2.72 33.67 -3.11
N TRP A 168 3.32 34.77 -3.56
CA TRP A 168 4.70 34.76 -4.00
C TRP A 168 5.63 34.23 -2.90
N PRO A 169 6.76 33.56 -3.27
CA PRO A 169 7.71 33.02 -2.31
C PRO A 169 8.24 34.09 -1.37
N ARG A 170 8.25 33.80 -0.07
CA ARG A 170 8.78 34.71 0.96
C ARG A 170 9.69 33.92 1.90
N LYS A 171 10.62 34.61 2.56
CA LYS A 171 11.42 33.97 3.62
C LYS A 171 10.47 33.51 4.74
N ALA A 172 10.23 32.21 4.85
CA ALA A 172 9.44 31.60 5.90
C ALA A 172 10.29 30.63 6.71
N SER A 173 10.20 30.73 8.04
CA SER A 173 10.87 29.78 8.93
C SER A 173 10.36 28.37 8.69
N GLY A 174 11.29 27.41 8.60
CA GLY A 174 10.95 25.99 8.47
C GLY A 174 10.76 25.48 7.03
N THR A 175 10.98 26.28 5.97
CA THR A 175 10.95 25.80 4.59
C THR A 175 12.02 24.73 4.35
N GLY A 176 13.27 24.96 4.79
CA GLY A 176 14.36 23.99 4.61
C GLY A 176 14.16 22.69 5.41
N SER A 177 13.69 22.78 6.66
CA SER A 177 13.37 21.59 7.46
C SER A 177 12.21 20.80 6.86
N GLY A 178 11.18 21.50 6.32
CA GLY A 178 10.07 20.88 5.62
C GLY A 178 10.51 20.16 4.36
N PHE A 179 11.37 20.76 3.55
CA PHE A 179 11.94 20.11 2.37
C PHE A 179 12.75 18.85 2.73
N LYS A 180 13.59 18.91 3.76
CA LYS A 180 14.36 17.75 4.25
C LYS A 180 13.42 16.61 4.70
N PHE A 181 12.35 16.95 5.41
CA PHE A 181 11.34 15.98 5.81
C PHE A 181 10.67 15.34 4.59
N ALA A 182 10.18 16.14 3.64
CA ALA A 182 9.54 15.65 2.42
C ALA A 182 10.47 14.73 1.61
N MET A 183 11.77 15.07 1.53
CA MET A 183 12.77 14.24 0.85
C MET A 183 12.98 12.90 1.54
N ASN A 184 12.99 12.86 2.87
CA ASN A 184 13.12 11.60 3.62
C ASN A 184 11.91 10.70 3.39
N VAL A 185 10.69 11.25 3.45
CA VAL A 185 9.45 10.50 3.18
C VAL A 185 9.43 9.97 1.74
N TYR A 186 9.78 10.81 0.78
CA TYR A 186 9.86 10.41 -0.62
C TYR A 186 10.92 9.33 -0.86
N SER A 187 12.10 9.44 -0.26
CA SER A 187 13.17 8.44 -0.41
C SER A 187 12.73 7.06 0.08
N HIS A 188 12.00 7.00 1.20
CA HIS A 188 11.41 5.75 1.70
C HIS A 188 10.38 5.19 0.72
N PHE A 189 9.49 6.05 0.23
CA PHE A 189 8.51 5.66 -0.80
C PHE A 189 9.19 5.16 -2.07
N ALA A 190 10.18 5.91 -2.58
CA ALA A 190 10.90 5.56 -3.81
C ALA A 190 11.58 4.18 -3.70
N PHE A 191 12.24 3.91 -2.59
CA PHE A 191 12.86 2.61 -2.34
C PHE A 191 11.81 1.48 -2.33
N SER A 192 10.74 1.66 -1.57
CA SER A 192 9.64 0.68 -1.50
C SER A 192 8.98 0.46 -2.86
N TYR A 193 8.78 1.53 -3.62
CA TYR A 193 8.19 1.47 -4.95
C TYR A 193 9.06 0.71 -5.96
N ILE A 194 10.38 0.99 -5.99
CA ILE A 194 11.34 0.28 -6.86
C ILE A 194 11.33 -1.21 -6.51
N THR A 195 11.40 -1.54 -5.22
CA THR A 195 11.34 -2.92 -4.74
C THR A 195 10.10 -3.67 -5.27
N SER A 196 8.93 -3.02 -5.19
CA SER A 196 7.65 -3.61 -5.59
C SER A 196 7.41 -3.65 -7.11
N ASN A 197 8.26 -3.00 -7.92
CA ASN A 197 8.10 -2.93 -9.38
C ASN A 197 9.33 -3.45 -10.15
N THR A 198 10.30 -4.04 -9.46
CA THR A 198 11.50 -4.64 -10.09
C THR A 198 11.11 -5.75 -11.08
N ASP A 199 10.08 -6.50 -10.79
CA ASP A 199 9.50 -7.52 -11.67
C ASP A 199 9.01 -6.95 -13.00
N ASN A 200 8.23 -5.86 -12.96
CA ASN A 200 7.75 -5.16 -14.17
C ASN A 200 8.91 -4.65 -15.02
N LEU A 201 9.95 -4.09 -14.36
CA LEU A 201 11.15 -3.62 -15.01
C LEU A 201 11.86 -4.76 -15.76
N LEU A 202 12.12 -5.87 -15.06
CA LEU A 202 12.86 -7.01 -15.60
C LEU A 202 12.09 -7.73 -16.71
N VAL A 203 10.79 -7.96 -16.53
CA VAL A 203 9.94 -8.58 -17.55
C VAL A 203 9.84 -7.70 -18.78
N GLY A 204 9.62 -6.40 -18.60
CA GLY A 204 9.55 -5.45 -19.70
C GLY A 204 10.87 -5.35 -20.50
N TRP A 205 11.99 -5.24 -19.79
CA TRP A 205 13.33 -5.18 -20.38
C TRP A 205 13.67 -6.42 -21.21
N ARG A 206 13.38 -7.61 -20.66
CA ARG A 206 13.83 -8.88 -21.27
C ARG A 206 12.87 -9.41 -22.33
N TYR A 207 11.57 -9.19 -22.17
CA TYR A 207 10.54 -9.84 -22.98
C TYR A 207 9.67 -8.87 -23.78
N GLY A 208 9.78 -7.58 -23.55
CA GLY A 208 9.02 -6.56 -24.27
C GLY A 208 7.60 -6.34 -23.76
N ALA A 209 6.84 -5.54 -24.50
CA ALA A 209 5.55 -5.01 -24.07
C ALA A 209 4.45 -6.07 -23.93
N ARG A 210 4.28 -6.95 -24.93
CA ARG A 210 3.17 -7.91 -24.92
C ARG A 210 3.24 -8.89 -23.74
N PRO A 211 4.38 -9.56 -23.45
CA PRO A 211 4.50 -10.41 -22.25
C PRO A 211 4.35 -9.63 -20.95
N LEU A 212 4.85 -8.39 -20.87
CA LEU A 212 4.65 -7.52 -19.72
C LEU A 212 3.17 -7.20 -19.50
N GLY A 213 2.41 -6.96 -20.57
CA GLY A 213 0.97 -6.71 -20.49
C GLY A 213 0.20 -7.88 -19.88
N PHE A 214 0.51 -9.11 -20.28
CA PHE A 214 -0.06 -10.32 -19.67
C PHE A 214 0.32 -10.45 -18.18
N TYR A 215 1.61 -10.28 -17.89
CA TYR A 215 2.13 -10.35 -16.53
C TYR A 215 1.47 -9.31 -15.62
N LYS A 216 1.44 -8.05 -16.05
CA LYS A 216 0.89 -6.94 -15.26
C LYS A 216 -0.59 -7.15 -14.94
N LYS A 217 -1.39 -7.62 -15.88
CA LYS A 217 -2.81 -7.89 -15.64
C LYS A 217 -3.03 -9.06 -14.67
N ALA A 218 -2.22 -10.10 -14.76
CA ALA A 218 -2.23 -11.18 -13.79
C ALA A 218 -1.80 -10.68 -12.39
N TYR A 219 -0.75 -9.87 -12.32
CA TYR A 219 -0.25 -9.28 -11.08
C TYR A 219 -1.25 -8.32 -10.44
N ASP A 220 -1.92 -7.47 -11.22
CA ASP A 220 -2.96 -6.56 -10.69
C ASP A 220 -4.07 -7.33 -9.95
N LEU A 221 -4.48 -8.50 -10.46
CA LEU A 221 -5.46 -9.37 -9.80
C LEU A 221 -4.86 -10.12 -8.60
N PHE A 222 -3.59 -10.49 -8.67
CA PHE A 222 -2.87 -11.14 -7.56
C PHE A 222 -2.79 -10.26 -6.31
N VAL A 223 -2.58 -8.96 -6.45
CA VAL A 223 -2.46 -8.03 -5.32
C VAL A 223 -3.81 -7.53 -4.79
N LEU A 224 -4.92 -7.79 -5.47
CA LEU A 224 -6.25 -7.35 -5.02
C LEU A 224 -6.61 -7.85 -3.61
N PRO A 225 -6.42 -9.13 -3.24
CA PRO A 225 -6.73 -9.59 -1.88
C PRO A 225 -5.91 -8.84 -0.82
N GLN A 226 -4.65 -8.50 -1.10
CA GLN A 226 -3.83 -7.71 -0.19
C GLN A 226 -4.42 -6.31 0.03
N SER A 227 -4.77 -5.60 -1.05
CA SER A 227 -5.29 -4.24 -0.95
C SER A 227 -6.69 -4.18 -0.33
N GLN A 228 -7.54 -5.17 -0.58
CA GLN A 228 -8.93 -5.18 -0.12
C GLN A 228 -9.10 -5.77 1.28
N LEU A 229 -8.32 -6.78 1.65
CA LEU A 229 -8.43 -7.46 2.94
C LEU A 229 -7.41 -6.94 3.96
N LEU A 230 -6.13 -6.86 3.57
CA LEU A 230 -5.05 -6.58 4.52
C LEU A 230 -4.96 -5.09 4.86
N SER A 231 -5.19 -4.20 3.91
CA SER A 231 -5.04 -2.75 4.13
C SER A 231 -6.02 -2.20 5.19
N PRO A 232 -7.34 -2.50 5.17
CA PRO A 232 -8.25 -2.07 6.23
C PRO A 232 -7.93 -2.72 7.59
N LEU A 233 -7.55 -4.01 7.59
CA LEU A 233 -7.21 -4.72 8.81
C LEU A 233 -5.92 -4.21 9.45
N SER A 234 -4.97 -3.73 8.65
CA SER A 234 -3.67 -3.25 9.12
C SER A 234 -3.80 -2.12 10.14
N ALA A 235 -4.63 -1.11 9.86
CA ALA A 235 -4.82 0.02 10.77
C ALA A 235 -5.39 -0.43 12.14
N VAL A 236 -6.38 -1.32 12.14
CA VAL A 236 -7.00 -1.87 13.35
C VAL A 236 -6.03 -2.80 14.09
N ALA A 237 -5.37 -3.69 13.36
CA ALA A 237 -4.43 -4.64 13.95
C ALA A 237 -3.23 -3.94 14.60
N VAL A 238 -2.58 -3.00 13.90
CA VAL A 238 -1.44 -2.25 14.44
C VAL A 238 -1.84 -1.43 15.66
N SER A 239 -2.98 -0.72 15.64
CA SER A 239 -3.45 0.06 16.79
C SER A 239 -3.78 -0.81 17.99
N THR A 240 -4.42 -1.97 17.80
CA THR A 240 -4.76 -2.92 18.86
C THR A 240 -3.49 -3.56 19.44
N LEU A 241 -2.58 -4.04 18.60
CA LEU A 241 -1.32 -4.65 19.02
C LEU A 241 -0.42 -3.65 19.76
N SER A 242 -0.40 -2.38 19.33
CA SER A 242 0.37 -1.33 20.03
C SER A 242 -0.11 -1.10 21.45
N ARG A 243 -1.43 -1.16 21.71
CA ARG A 243 -2.00 -1.00 23.06
C ARG A 243 -1.61 -2.14 24.02
N VAL A 244 -1.35 -3.33 23.48
CA VAL A 244 -0.97 -4.51 24.28
C VAL A 244 0.52 -4.85 24.15
N SER A 245 1.34 -3.96 23.59
CA SER A 245 2.78 -4.20 23.36
C SER A 245 3.58 -4.45 24.64
N GLY A 246 3.10 -3.97 25.79
CA GLY A 246 3.68 -4.25 27.13
C GLY A 246 3.37 -5.64 27.69
N ASP A 247 2.33 -6.33 27.20
CA ASP A 247 1.94 -7.67 27.63
C ASP A 247 2.18 -8.68 26.49
N ARG A 248 3.29 -9.41 26.60
CA ARG A 248 3.73 -10.37 25.55
C ARG A 248 2.70 -11.48 25.31
N GLU A 249 2.01 -11.97 26.35
CA GLU A 249 1.05 -13.06 26.18
C GLU A 249 -0.21 -12.61 25.46
N ARG A 250 -0.76 -11.45 25.83
CA ARG A 250 -1.90 -10.85 25.14
C ARG A 250 -1.55 -10.50 23.70
N PHE A 251 -0.37 -9.91 23.48
CA PHE A 251 0.11 -9.60 22.13
C PHE A 251 0.14 -10.85 21.24
N ARG A 252 0.78 -11.92 21.73
CA ARG A 252 0.89 -13.19 20.99
C ARG A 252 -0.49 -13.80 20.71
N ARG A 253 -1.40 -13.78 21.66
CA ARG A 253 -2.75 -14.31 21.51
C ARG A 253 -3.53 -13.54 20.43
N TYR A 254 -3.57 -12.22 20.49
CA TYR A 254 -4.25 -11.41 19.48
C TYR A 254 -3.61 -11.55 18.09
N PHE A 255 -2.29 -11.56 18.03
CA PHE A 255 -1.59 -11.75 16.77
C PHE A 255 -1.93 -13.10 16.14
N LEU A 256 -1.89 -14.19 16.89
CA LEU A 256 -2.22 -15.54 16.41
C LEU A 256 -3.70 -15.67 16.00
N GLN A 257 -4.63 -14.97 16.67
CA GLN A 257 -6.03 -14.91 16.24
C GLN A 257 -6.17 -14.27 14.86
N VAL A 258 -5.51 -13.14 14.63
CA VAL A 258 -5.53 -12.47 13.30
C VAL A 258 -4.88 -13.37 12.24
N ILE A 259 -3.76 -14.02 12.55
CA ILE A 259 -3.13 -15.01 11.66
C ILE A 259 -4.10 -16.14 11.32
N SER A 260 -4.88 -16.65 12.27
CA SER A 260 -5.88 -17.71 12.04
C SER A 260 -6.95 -17.27 11.04
N VAL A 261 -7.48 -16.06 11.19
CA VAL A 261 -8.48 -15.51 10.25
C VAL A 261 -7.89 -15.32 8.85
N LEU A 262 -6.70 -14.73 8.77
CA LEU A 262 -6.02 -14.53 7.49
C LEU A 262 -5.61 -15.86 6.84
N ALA A 263 -5.26 -16.88 7.63
CA ALA A 263 -4.97 -18.22 7.12
C ALA A 263 -6.22 -18.89 6.54
N LEU A 264 -7.36 -18.82 7.27
CA LEU A 264 -8.63 -19.34 6.76
C LEU A 264 -9.02 -18.71 5.42
N LEU A 265 -9.00 -17.38 5.35
CA LEU A 265 -9.41 -16.66 4.13
C LEU A 265 -8.33 -16.78 3.02
N GLY A 266 -7.08 -16.54 3.36
CA GLY A 266 -5.99 -16.48 2.39
C GLY A 266 -5.67 -17.82 1.74
N MET A 267 -5.62 -18.91 2.51
CA MET A 267 -5.36 -20.25 1.96
C MET A 267 -6.52 -20.72 1.10
N GLY A 268 -7.78 -20.42 1.50
CA GLY A 268 -8.94 -20.72 0.68
C GLY A 268 -8.92 -19.95 -0.65
N ILE A 269 -8.79 -18.62 -0.61
CA ILE A 269 -8.78 -17.79 -1.83
C ILE A 269 -7.59 -18.14 -2.73
N GLY A 270 -6.41 -18.34 -2.16
CA GLY A 270 -5.22 -18.66 -2.94
C GLY A 270 -5.31 -19.99 -3.68
N ALA A 271 -5.82 -21.03 -3.02
CA ALA A 271 -6.01 -22.34 -3.63
C ALA A 271 -7.14 -22.32 -4.69
N ASP A 272 -8.24 -21.62 -4.43
CA ASP A 272 -9.31 -21.44 -5.41
C ASP A 272 -8.78 -20.70 -6.66
N PHE A 273 -8.03 -19.61 -6.50
CA PHE A 273 -7.45 -18.89 -7.63
C PHE A 273 -6.41 -19.71 -8.42
N ALA A 274 -5.72 -20.63 -7.76
CA ALA A 274 -4.88 -21.62 -8.46
C ALA A 274 -5.70 -22.60 -9.31
N LEU A 275 -6.91 -22.97 -8.87
CA LEU A 275 -7.80 -23.88 -9.59
C LEU A 275 -8.50 -23.19 -10.76
N VAL A 276 -9.16 -22.07 -10.49
CA VAL A 276 -10.07 -21.40 -11.45
C VAL A 276 -9.47 -20.18 -12.12
N GLY A 277 -8.21 -19.85 -11.88
CA GLY A 277 -7.57 -18.62 -12.33
C GLY A 277 -7.64 -18.37 -13.84
N LYS A 278 -7.53 -19.42 -14.66
CA LYS A 278 -7.69 -19.30 -16.13
C LYS A 278 -9.11 -18.87 -16.52
N ASP A 279 -10.12 -19.43 -15.87
CA ASP A 279 -11.51 -19.09 -16.13
C ASP A 279 -11.85 -17.68 -15.60
N ILE A 280 -11.30 -17.28 -14.43
CA ILE A 280 -11.39 -15.90 -13.92
C ILE A 280 -10.85 -14.92 -14.94
N ILE A 281 -9.63 -15.11 -15.44
CA ILE A 281 -9.01 -14.22 -16.42
C ILE A 281 -9.84 -14.18 -17.72
N ARG A 282 -10.31 -15.32 -18.20
CA ARG A 282 -11.15 -15.37 -19.40
C ARG A 282 -12.46 -14.60 -19.24
N LEU A 283 -13.09 -14.68 -18.08
CA LEU A 283 -14.32 -13.93 -17.80
C LEU A 283 -14.08 -12.44 -17.62
N VAL A 284 -13.02 -12.08 -16.90
CA VAL A 284 -12.72 -10.69 -16.52
C VAL A 284 -12.11 -9.91 -17.68
N LEU A 285 -11.11 -10.48 -18.37
CA LEU A 285 -10.37 -9.80 -19.42
C LEU A 285 -10.89 -10.17 -20.84
N GLY A 286 -11.47 -11.35 -21.01
CA GLY A 286 -11.96 -11.82 -22.30
C GLY A 286 -10.98 -12.72 -23.05
N PRO A 287 -11.30 -13.05 -24.33
CA PRO A 287 -10.41 -13.85 -25.17
C PRO A 287 -9.13 -13.06 -25.50
N GLY A 288 -8.04 -13.79 -25.78
CA GLY A 288 -6.73 -13.20 -26.07
C GLY A 288 -5.85 -12.94 -24.83
N TRP A 289 -6.35 -13.28 -23.61
CA TRP A 289 -5.63 -13.14 -22.35
C TRP A 289 -5.25 -14.47 -21.71
N GLU A 290 -5.21 -15.56 -22.49
CA GLU A 290 -4.98 -16.93 -21.98
C GLU A 290 -3.64 -17.04 -21.25
N GLU A 291 -2.61 -16.34 -21.73
CA GLU A 291 -1.29 -16.35 -21.09
C GLU A 291 -1.33 -15.66 -19.71
N ALA A 292 -2.08 -14.56 -19.58
CA ALA A 292 -2.32 -13.94 -18.27
C ALA A 292 -3.01 -14.91 -17.31
N GLY A 293 -3.91 -15.76 -17.83
CA GLY A 293 -4.56 -16.81 -17.04
C GLY A 293 -3.58 -17.86 -16.53
N ARG A 294 -2.60 -18.27 -17.35
CA ARG A 294 -1.52 -19.18 -16.93
C ARG A 294 -0.64 -18.54 -15.86
N ILE A 295 -0.24 -17.28 -16.06
CA ILE A 295 0.55 -16.53 -15.09
C ILE A 295 -0.21 -16.38 -13.78
N PHE A 296 -1.50 -16.05 -13.82
CA PHE A 296 -2.32 -15.86 -12.63
C PHE A 296 -2.48 -17.13 -11.80
N THR A 297 -2.62 -18.30 -12.43
CA THR A 297 -2.67 -19.60 -11.71
C THR A 297 -1.38 -19.88 -10.92
N LEU A 298 -0.22 -19.40 -11.40
CA LEU A 298 1.06 -19.54 -10.69
C LEU A 298 1.17 -18.61 -9.48
N PHE A 299 0.49 -17.46 -9.50
CA PHE A 299 0.36 -16.58 -8.36
C PHE A 299 -0.58 -17.13 -7.27
N GLY A 300 -1.58 -17.93 -7.66
CA GLY A 300 -2.65 -18.42 -6.78
C GLY A 300 -2.12 -18.96 -5.43
N PRO A 301 -1.22 -19.97 -5.40
CA PRO A 301 -0.71 -20.52 -4.14
C PRO A 301 0.03 -19.49 -3.27
N GLY A 302 0.60 -18.46 -3.89
CA GLY A 302 1.30 -17.37 -3.21
C GLY A 302 0.37 -16.40 -2.46
N ILE A 303 -0.91 -16.27 -2.85
CA ILE A 303 -1.83 -15.28 -2.28
C ILE A 303 -2.01 -15.50 -0.78
N GLY A 304 -2.30 -16.74 -0.36
CA GLY A 304 -2.51 -17.05 1.05
C GLY A 304 -1.28 -16.76 1.91
N VAL A 305 -0.12 -17.17 1.41
CA VAL A 305 1.16 -16.95 2.10
C VAL A 305 1.54 -15.47 2.11
N MET A 306 1.29 -14.73 1.02
CA MET A 306 1.48 -13.29 0.94
C MET A 306 0.68 -12.54 2.00
N LEU A 307 -0.60 -12.87 2.17
CA LEU A 307 -1.46 -12.23 3.17
C LEU A 307 -0.92 -12.46 4.59
N LEU A 308 -0.45 -13.67 4.88
CA LEU A 308 0.17 -13.98 6.17
C LEU A 308 1.51 -13.28 6.35
N TYR A 309 2.38 -13.40 5.35
CA TYR A 309 3.72 -12.82 5.38
C TYR A 309 3.70 -11.32 5.66
N ASN A 310 2.83 -10.58 4.99
CA ASN A 310 2.76 -9.12 5.17
C ASN A 310 2.42 -8.67 6.61
N THR A 311 1.89 -9.56 7.45
CA THR A 311 1.60 -9.24 8.87
C THR A 311 2.85 -9.10 9.74
N HIS A 312 4.03 -9.59 9.29
CA HIS A 312 5.28 -9.43 10.05
C HIS A 312 5.63 -7.94 10.27
N GLY A 313 5.26 -7.07 9.32
CA GLY A 313 5.42 -5.63 9.43
C GLY A 313 4.63 -5.02 10.60
N TRP A 314 3.44 -5.57 10.90
CA TRP A 314 2.62 -5.09 12.03
C TRP A 314 3.31 -5.28 13.37
N VAL A 315 4.06 -6.37 13.53
CA VAL A 315 4.83 -6.63 14.76
C VAL A 315 5.87 -5.54 14.96
N HIS A 316 6.65 -5.22 13.92
CA HIS A 316 7.69 -4.18 13.99
C HIS A 316 7.13 -2.80 14.31
N LEU A 317 6.00 -2.42 13.68
CA LEU A 317 5.33 -1.16 13.92
C LEU A 317 4.75 -1.08 15.33
N SER A 318 4.07 -2.14 15.77
CA SER A 318 3.39 -2.17 17.08
C SER A 318 4.35 -2.12 18.26
N ILE A 319 5.58 -2.62 18.11
CA ILE A 319 6.61 -2.55 19.17
C ILE A 319 7.50 -1.29 19.07
N GLY A 320 7.20 -0.37 18.11
CA GLY A 320 7.95 0.88 17.93
C GLY A 320 9.37 0.70 17.41
N ARG A 321 9.64 -0.34 16.60
CA ARG A 321 10.98 -0.63 16.02
C ARG A 321 10.97 -0.68 14.50
N PRO A 322 10.63 0.42 13.82
CA PRO A 322 10.55 0.46 12.35
C PRO A 322 11.91 0.24 11.67
N GLU A 323 13.03 0.55 12.34
CA GLU A 323 14.38 0.29 11.82
C GLU A 323 14.66 -1.20 11.60
N ARG A 324 14.04 -2.09 12.39
CA ARG A 324 14.13 -3.53 12.19
C ARG A 324 13.39 -3.95 10.92
N TRP A 325 12.24 -3.35 10.68
CA TRP A 325 11.49 -3.61 9.44
C TRP A 325 12.28 -3.16 8.21
N LEU A 326 12.90 -1.98 8.25
CA LEU A 326 13.75 -1.51 7.15
C LEU A 326 14.90 -2.49 6.85
N ARG A 327 15.61 -2.96 7.88
CA ARG A 327 16.69 -3.95 7.69
C ARG A 327 16.18 -5.25 7.05
N TRP A 328 14.99 -5.70 7.47
CA TRP A 328 14.34 -6.87 6.88
C TRP A 328 13.98 -6.61 5.41
N SER A 329 13.39 -5.45 5.11
CA SER A 329 13.01 -5.09 3.73
C SER A 329 14.21 -5.02 2.77
N LEU A 330 15.39 -4.62 3.25
CA LEU A 330 16.62 -4.66 2.45
C LEU A 330 17.03 -6.09 2.10
N LEU A 331 16.97 -7.01 3.08
CA LEU A 331 17.26 -8.43 2.85
C LEU A 331 16.20 -9.05 1.91
N GLU A 332 14.94 -8.75 2.15
CA GLU A 332 13.80 -9.17 1.34
C GLU A 332 13.98 -8.74 -0.13
N PHE A 333 14.31 -7.48 -0.36
CA PHE A 333 14.59 -6.94 -1.69
C PHE A 333 15.71 -7.71 -2.40
N GLY A 334 16.83 -7.93 -1.72
CA GLY A 334 17.95 -8.69 -2.28
C GLY A 334 17.56 -10.12 -2.64
N CYS A 335 16.83 -10.80 -1.75
CA CYS A 335 16.37 -12.17 -1.96
C CYS A 335 15.38 -12.26 -3.15
N ILE A 336 14.35 -11.40 -3.16
CA ILE A 336 13.31 -11.39 -4.20
C ILE A 336 13.92 -11.05 -5.56
N THR A 337 14.77 -10.01 -5.62
CA THR A 337 15.43 -9.60 -6.87
C THR A 337 16.33 -10.73 -7.41
N SER A 338 17.06 -11.42 -6.54
CA SER A 338 17.89 -12.58 -6.94
C SER A 338 17.03 -13.71 -7.52
N LEU A 339 15.89 -14.00 -6.89
CA LEU A 339 14.95 -14.99 -7.40
C LEU A 339 14.35 -14.58 -8.75
N PHE A 340 14.02 -13.29 -8.95
CA PHE A 340 13.55 -12.81 -10.25
C PHE A 340 14.61 -12.96 -11.34
N LEU A 341 15.86 -12.58 -11.07
CA LEU A 341 16.96 -12.73 -12.02
C LEU A 341 17.18 -14.20 -12.41
N LEU A 342 17.12 -15.11 -11.45
CA LEU A 342 17.20 -16.55 -11.71
C LEU A 342 16.01 -17.07 -12.52
N ALA A 343 14.80 -16.62 -12.16
CA ALA A 343 13.55 -17.05 -12.77
C ALA A 343 13.28 -16.42 -14.13
N LEU A 344 13.98 -15.31 -14.44
CA LEU A 344 13.80 -14.56 -15.68
C LEU A 344 13.99 -15.44 -16.92
N ARG A 345 14.85 -16.45 -16.86
CA ARG A 345 15.07 -17.42 -17.95
C ARG A 345 13.82 -18.25 -18.32
N TRP A 346 12.85 -18.37 -17.42
CA TRP A 346 11.59 -19.09 -17.66
C TRP A 346 10.42 -18.17 -18.06
N GLY A 347 10.73 -16.92 -18.43
CA GLY A 347 9.73 -15.96 -18.89
C GLY A 347 8.91 -15.31 -17.75
N PRO A 348 7.83 -14.58 -18.12
CA PRO A 348 6.93 -13.94 -17.14
C PRO A 348 6.31 -14.93 -16.15
N SER A 349 6.04 -16.17 -16.59
CA SER A 349 5.56 -17.25 -15.73
C SER A 349 6.58 -17.65 -14.67
N GLY A 350 7.88 -17.65 -15.01
CA GLY A 350 8.95 -17.87 -14.06
C GLY A 350 9.00 -16.81 -12.98
N VAL A 351 8.87 -15.53 -13.35
CA VAL A 351 8.84 -14.40 -12.41
C VAL A 351 7.60 -14.46 -11.49
N ALA A 352 6.45 -14.88 -12.02
CA ALA A 352 5.25 -15.12 -11.21
C ALA A 352 5.46 -16.25 -10.18
N LEU A 353 6.09 -17.33 -10.61
CA LEU A 353 6.45 -18.43 -9.70
C LEU A 353 7.47 -17.97 -8.65
N ALA A 354 8.44 -17.12 -9.03
CA ALA A 354 9.42 -16.56 -8.09
C ALA A 354 8.75 -15.72 -6.99
N TRP A 355 7.71 -14.97 -7.27
CA TRP A 355 6.88 -14.30 -6.26
C TRP A 355 6.30 -15.32 -5.26
N THR A 356 5.63 -16.35 -5.78
CA THR A 356 5.06 -17.41 -4.94
C THR A 356 6.14 -18.06 -4.06
N VAL A 357 7.26 -18.49 -4.67
CA VAL A 357 8.38 -19.12 -3.95
C VAL A 357 9.00 -18.19 -2.92
N SER A 358 9.15 -16.89 -3.24
CA SER A 358 9.72 -15.91 -2.31
C SER A 358 8.90 -15.78 -1.02
N TYR A 359 7.56 -15.75 -1.12
CA TYR A 359 6.71 -15.70 0.07
C TYR A 359 6.83 -16.95 0.93
N PHE A 360 6.88 -18.15 0.32
CA PHE A 360 7.12 -19.38 1.07
C PHE A 360 8.49 -19.40 1.73
N LEU A 361 9.54 -18.96 1.01
CA LEU A 361 10.91 -18.94 1.51
C LEU A 361 11.09 -17.93 2.65
N LEU A 362 10.52 -16.72 2.51
CA LEU A 362 10.72 -15.62 3.45
C LEU A 362 9.76 -15.67 4.64
N MET A 363 8.66 -16.44 4.58
CA MET A 363 7.68 -16.52 5.65
C MET A 363 8.30 -16.97 6.97
N PHE A 364 9.10 -18.04 6.95
CA PHE A 364 9.70 -18.59 8.16
C PHE A 364 10.72 -17.64 8.81
N PRO A 365 11.76 -17.18 8.09
CA PRO A 365 12.73 -16.26 8.66
C PRO A 365 12.12 -14.88 8.98
N GLY A 366 11.08 -14.43 8.22
CA GLY A 366 10.36 -13.21 8.48
C GLY A 366 9.63 -13.22 9.82
N PHE A 367 8.86 -14.26 10.11
CA PHE A 367 8.21 -14.42 11.41
C PHE A 367 9.19 -14.66 12.54
N TRP A 368 10.27 -15.39 12.31
CA TRP A 368 11.32 -15.56 13.32
C TRP A 368 11.95 -14.21 13.69
N TYR A 369 12.32 -13.41 12.69
CA TYR A 369 12.95 -12.11 12.91
C TYR A 369 11.98 -11.12 13.58
N ALA A 370 10.73 -11.06 13.13
CA ALA A 370 9.71 -10.19 13.70
C ALA A 370 9.31 -10.63 15.11
N GLY A 371 9.20 -11.92 15.37
CA GLY A 371 8.74 -12.49 16.64
C GLY A 371 9.78 -12.46 17.77
N LYS A 372 11.08 -12.36 17.44
CA LYS A 372 12.17 -12.39 18.43
C LYS A 372 11.99 -11.40 19.60
N PRO A 373 11.62 -10.12 19.41
CA PRO A 373 11.46 -9.16 20.51
C PRO A 373 10.29 -9.49 21.46
N ILE A 374 9.25 -10.16 20.96
CA ILE A 374 8.04 -10.51 21.73
C ILE A 374 8.05 -11.96 22.22
N GLY A 375 9.16 -12.68 21.97
CA GLY A 375 9.28 -14.11 22.32
C GLY A 375 8.32 -15.02 21.54
N LEU A 376 7.86 -14.61 20.36
CA LEU A 376 7.04 -15.44 19.48
C LEU A 376 7.97 -16.21 18.53
N GLY A 377 8.04 -17.51 18.72
CA GLY A 377 8.73 -18.43 17.80
C GLY A 377 7.90 -18.68 16.54
N VAL A 378 8.52 -19.30 15.54
CA VAL A 378 7.85 -19.75 14.30
C VAL A 378 6.87 -20.89 14.56
N GLY A 379 7.15 -21.77 15.52
CA GLY A 379 6.33 -22.93 15.85
C GLY A 379 4.86 -22.63 16.12
N PRO A 380 4.51 -21.68 17.02
CA PRO A 380 3.12 -21.29 17.26
C PRO A 380 2.40 -20.73 16.03
N VAL A 381 3.11 -19.99 15.17
CA VAL A 381 2.56 -19.46 13.91
C VAL A 381 2.26 -20.61 12.94
N LEU A 382 3.19 -21.54 12.79
CA LEU A 382 3.01 -22.73 11.96
C LEU A 382 1.88 -23.63 12.48
N ALA A 383 1.79 -23.81 13.80
CA ALA A 383 0.73 -24.61 14.44
C ALA A 383 -0.66 -24.08 14.10
N VAL A 384 -0.81 -22.78 13.89
CA VAL A 384 -2.07 -22.17 13.42
C VAL A 384 -2.28 -22.37 11.92
N ILE A 385 -1.26 -22.18 11.10
CA ILE A 385 -1.39 -22.10 9.64
C ILE A 385 -1.54 -23.48 8.98
N TRP A 386 -0.79 -24.50 9.43
CA TRP A 386 -0.65 -25.77 8.72
C TRP A 386 -1.97 -26.50 8.46
N LYS A 387 -2.94 -26.40 9.39
CA LYS A 387 -4.26 -27.04 9.24
C LYS A 387 -5.07 -26.43 8.09
N PHE A 388 -5.05 -25.11 7.97
CA PHE A 388 -5.71 -24.40 6.87
C PHE A 388 -5.00 -24.69 5.54
N PHE A 389 -3.66 -24.74 5.55
CA PHE A 389 -2.88 -25.11 4.37
C PHE A 389 -3.18 -26.53 3.93
N ALA A 390 -3.15 -27.52 4.84
CA ALA A 390 -3.47 -28.91 4.54
C ALA A 390 -4.90 -29.08 4.04
N ALA A 391 -5.87 -28.39 4.66
CA ALA A 391 -7.27 -28.39 4.21
C ALA A 391 -7.40 -27.82 2.79
N SER A 392 -6.71 -26.71 2.46
CA SER A 392 -6.78 -26.08 1.14
C SER A 392 -6.14 -26.95 0.06
N VAL A 393 -4.98 -27.53 0.33
CA VAL A 393 -4.31 -28.47 -0.62
C VAL A 393 -5.14 -29.74 -0.83
N GLY A 394 -5.67 -30.34 0.25
CA GLY A 394 -6.52 -31.52 0.17
C GLY A 394 -7.81 -31.26 -0.59
N ALA A 395 -8.50 -30.14 -0.29
CA ALA A 395 -9.70 -29.74 -1.00
C ALA A 395 -9.42 -29.45 -2.49
N ALA A 396 -8.32 -28.76 -2.81
CA ALA A 396 -7.92 -28.51 -4.20
C ALA A 396 -7.64 -29.80 -4.96
N PHE A 397 -6.91 -30.72 -4.34
CA PHE A 397 -6.61 -32.02 -4.94
C PHE A 397 -7.90 -32.84 -5.21
N MET A 398 -8.78 -32.93 -4.22
CA MET A 398 -10.06 -33.63 -4.35
C MET A 398 -10.96 -32.97 -5.41
N THR A 399 -11.01 -31.63 -5.45
CA THR A 399 -11.75 -30.90 -6.49
C THR A 399 -11.26 -31.26 -7.89
N VAL A 400 -9.93 -31.29 -8.10
CA VAL A 400 -9.35 -31.67 -9.41
C VAL A 400 -9.71 -33.11 -9.76
N LEU A 401 -9.64 -34.05 -8.80
CA LEU A 401 -10.01 -35.46 -9.05
C LEU A 401 -11.47 -35.60 -9.44
N ILE A 402 -12.38 -34.95 -8.70
CA ILE A 402 -13.83 -35.03 -8.96
C ILE A 402 -14.18 -34.42 -10.34
N LEU A 403 -13.60 -33.24 -10.64
CA LEU A 403 -13.85 -32.58 -11.93
C LEU A 403 -13.28 -33.38 -13.13
N ARG A 404 -12.18 -34.10 -12.94
CA ARG A 404 -11.65 -35.02 -13.98
C ARG A 404 -12.52 -36.26 -14.18
N ALA A 405 -13.19 -36.75 -13.13
CA ALA A 405 -14.07 -37.91 -13.18
C ALA A 405 -15.42 -37.61 -13.85
N VAL A 406 -15.82 -36.34 -13.95
CA VAL A 406 -17.09 -35.89 -14.52
C VAL A 406 -16.86 -35.01 -15.76
N PRO A 407 -16.62 -35.58 -16.95
CA PRO A 407 -16.25 -34.84 -18.17
C PRO A 407 -17.29 -33.82 -18.63
N ALA A 408 -18.56 -33.95 -18.20
CA ALA A 408 -19.63 -33.02 -18.57
C ALA A 408 -19.37 -31.55 -18.23
N PHE A 409 -18.53 -31.28 -17.21
CA PHE A 409 -18.14 -29.92 -16.83
C PHE A 409 -17.07 -29.29 -17.76
N ALA A 410 -16.31 -30.12 -18.49
CA ALA A 410 -15.23 -29.68 -19.36
C ALA A 410 -15.72 -29.22 -20.77
N MET A 411 -16.91 -29.60 -21.20
CA MET A 411 -17.26 -29.60 -22.61
C MET A 411 -17.97 -28.34 -23.15
N ARG A 412 -18.26 -27.33 -22.33
CA ARG A 412 -18.92 -26.11 -22.86
C ARG A 412 -17.90 -25.02 -23.19
N PRO A 413 -17.66 -24.71 -24.49
CA PRO A 413 -16.83 -23.60 -24.91
C PRO A 413 -17.53 -22.26 -24.63
N GLY A 414 -16.74 -21.18 -24.55
CA GLY A 414 -17.29 -19.83 -24.43
C GLY A 414 -17.35 -19.29 -22.98
N PRO A 415 -17.85 -18.05 -22.82
CA PRO A 415 -17.90 -17.36 -21.51
C PRO A 415 -18.84 -18.05 -20.51
N THR A 416 -19.99 -18.55 -20.98
CA THR A 416 -20.96 -19.30 -20.15
C THR A 416 -20.36 -20.59 -19.62
N GLY A 417 -19.58 -21.30 -20.44
CA GLY A 417 -18.86 -22.50 -20.00
C GLY A 417 -17.76 -22.18 -18.97
N ALA A 418 -17.02 -21.09 -19.15
CA ALA A 418 -16.05 -20.63 -18.18
C ALA A 418 -16.71 -20.25 -16.84
N LEU A 419 -17.87 -19.57 -16.87
CA LEU A 419 -18.62 -19.23 -15.67
C LEU A 419 -19.10 -20.49 -14.93
N LEU A 420 -19.66 -21.46 -15.64
CA LEU A 420 -20.12 -22.71 -15.04
C LEU A 420 -18.95 -23.50 -14.43
N ARG A 421 -17.83 -23.66 -15.15
CA ARG A 421 -16.63 -24.33 -14.60
C ARG A 421 -16.11 -23.62 -13.35
N MET A 422 -15.96 -22.29 -13.41
CA MET A 422 -15.52 -21.51 -12.27
C MET A 422 -16.45 -21.69 -11.07
N SER A 423 -17.77 -21.47 -11.27
CA SER A 423 -18.74 -21.55 -10.17
C SER A 423 -18.84 -22.95 -9.57
N SER A 424 -18.88 -24.02 -10.42
CA SER A 424 -18.94 -25.39 -9.94
C SER A 424 -17.65 -25.82 -9.23
N ALA A 425 -16.48 -25.44 -9.77
CA ALA A 425 -15.20 -25.74 -9.16
C ALA A 425 -15.02 -25.01 -7.83
N SER A 426 -15.34 -23.71 -7.77
CA SER A 426 -15.23 -22.92 -6.52
C SER A 426 -16.22 -23.40 -5.46
N LEU A 427 -17.48 -23.71 -5.84
CA LEU A 427 -18.48 -24.22 -4.91
C LEU A 427 -18.04 -25.56 -4.30
N LEU A 428 -17.58 -26.49 -5.15
CA LEU A 428 -17.06 -27.77 -4.72
C LEU A 428 -15.83 -27.62 -3.84
N PHE A 429 -14.88 -26.77 -4.25
CA PHE A 429 -13.67 -26.49 -3.51
C PHE A 429 -13.96 -25.91 -2.12
N PHE A 430 -14.76 -24.85 -2.02
CA PHE A 430 -15.08 -24.23 -0.73
C PHE A 430 -15.88 -25.17 0.17
N GLY A 431 -16.79 -25.98 -0.39
CA GLY A 431 -17.47 -27.04 0.35
C GLY A 431 -16.50 -28.03 0.99
N LEU A 432 -15.57 -28.59 0.19
CA LEU A 432 -14.53 -29.50 0.67
C LEU A 432 -13.55 -28.83 1.63
N TYR A 433 -13.18 -27.57 1.36
CA TYR A 433 -12.28 -26.80 2.18
C TYR A 433 -12.84 -26.58 3.59
N PHE A 434 -14.09 -26.12 3.72
CA PHE A 434 -14.72 -25.91 5.02
C PHE A 434 -14.90 -27.22 5.78
N VAL A 435 -15.27 -28.30 5.10
CA VAL A 435 -15.31 -29.65 5.70
C VAL A 435 -13.93 -30.05 6.20
N GLY A 436 -12.88 -29.88 5.39
CA GLY A 436 -11.49 -30.15 5.79
C GLY A 436 -11.04 -29.34 6.99
N VAL A 437 -11.40 -28.04 7.03
CA VAL A 437 -11.10 -27.15 8.17
C VAL A 437 -11.81 -27.65 9.45
N ILE A 438 -13.10 -28.02 9.36
CA ILE A 438 -13.85 -28.53 10.52
C ILE A 438 -13.24 -29.85 11.03
N LEU A 439 -12.89 -30.77 10.13
CA LEU A 439 -12.27 -32.05 10.49
C LEU A 439 -10.91 -31.88 11.16
N LEU A 440 -10.01 -31.06 10.58
CA LEU A 440 -8.66 -30.85 11.11
C LEU A 440 -8.64 -30.05 12.44
N HIS A 441 -9.64 -29.20 12.67
CA HIS A 441 -9.77 -28.46 13.93
C HIS A 441 -10.69 -29.14 14.95
N GLN A 442 -11.27 -30.33 14.60
CA GLN A 442 -12.20 -31.06 15.46
C GLN A 442 -13.40 -30.21 15.91
N GLY A 443 -13.88 -29.33 15.02
CA GLY A 443 -15.06 -28.50 15.28
C GLY A 443 -15.08 -27.19 14.48
N PRO A 444 -16.23 -26.47 14.51
CA PRO A 444 -16.47 -25.28 13.70
C PRO A 444 -15.89 -23.99 14.36
N LYS A 445 -15.08 -24.08 15.44
CA LYS A 445 -14.56 -22.93 16.18
C LYS A 445 -13.90 -21.87 15.27
N PRO A 446 -12.96 -22.20 14.35
CA PRO A 446 -12.32 -21.19 13.52
C PRO A 446 -13.29 -20.45 12.60
N LEU A 447 -14.30 -21.14 12.07
CA LEU A 447 -15.33 -20.55 11.22
C LEU A 447 -16.21 -19.58 12.02
N ASN A 448 -16.64 -20.00 13.22
CA ASN A 448 -17.49 -19.19 14.11
C ASN A 448 -16.75 -17.93 14.61
N GLU A 449 -15.48 -18.05 14.97
CA GLU A 449 -14.65 -16.91 15.36
C GLU A 449 -14.46 -15.92 14.23
N THR A 450 -14.17 -16.42 13.02
CA THR A 450 -14.04 -15.56 11.82
C THR A 450 -15.37 -14.89 11.49
N ALA A 451 -16.48 -15.63 11.54
CA ALA A 451 -17.81 -15.07 11.28
C ALA A 451 -18.20 -13.98 12.29
N ARG A 452 -17.85 -14.16 13.59
CA ARG A 452 -18.05 -13.13 14.61
C ARG A 452 -17.23 -11.87 14.32
N LEU A 453 -15.93 -12.02 14.06
CA LEU A 453 -15.06 -10.89 13.74
C LEU A 453 -15.50 -10.14 12.48
N LEU A 454 -15.94 -10.84 11.44
CA LEU A 454 -16.48 -10.21 10.24
C LEU A 454 -17.81 -9.50 10.50
N ARG A 455 -18.66 -10.05 11.37
CA ARG A 455 -19.91 -9.42 11.79
C ARG A 455 -19.66 -8.14 12.60
N ASP A 456 -18.68 -8.16 13.47
CA ASP A 456 -18.30 -7.00 14.31
C ASP A 456 -17.68 -5.86 13.46
N LEU A 457 -17.12 -6.18 12.30
CA LEU A 457 -16.60 -5.21 11.32
C LEU A 457 -17.69 -4.59 10.43
N LEU A 458 -18.86 -5.23 10.32
CA LEU A 458 -20.00 -4.64 9.62
C LEU A 458 -20.59 -3.54 10.49
N PRO A 459 -20.87 -2.33 9.95
CA PRO A 459 -21.50 -1.29 10.71
C PRO A 459 -22.86 -1.80 11.22
N GLU A 460 -22.99 -1.98 12.54
CA GLU A 460 -24.29 -2.21 13.14
C GLU A 460 -25.19 -1.05 12.72
N ASN A 461 -26.35 -1.40 12.16
CA ASN A 461 -27.42 -0.46 11.90
C ASN A 461 -27.80 0.16 13.25
N THR A 462 -27.24 1.34 13.54
CA THR A 462 -27.37 2.09 14.81
C THR A 462 -28.80 2.60 15.07
N SER A 463 -29.82 1.94 14.53
CA SER A 463 -31.22 2.28 14.77
C SER A 463 -31.81 1.69 16.07
N ARG A 464 -31.01 0.97 16.91
CA ARG A 464 -31.54 0.34 18.15
C ARG A 464 -30.83 0.66 19.46
N ARG A 465 -29.91 1.63 19.51
CA ARG A 465 -29.36 2.11 20.79
C ARG A 465 -29.30 3.63 20.83
N SER A 466 -30.45 4.27 20.79
CA SER A 466 -30.60 5.66 21.25
C SER A 466 -31.30 5.66 22.59
N SER A 467 -30.52 5.52 23.66
CA SER A 467 -30.86 6.12 24.93
C SER A 467 -29.76 7.15 25.21
N PRO A 468 -30.03 8.45 25.18
CA PRO A 468 -29.02 9.46 25.37
C PRO A 468 -28.76 9.61 26.86
N ALA A 469 -27.56 9.19 27.31
CA ALA A 469 -26.99 9.79 28.49
C ALA A 469 -26.71 11.26 28.17
N SER A 470 -27.45 12.16 28.82
CA SER A 470 -27.34 13.59 28.72
C SER A 470 -25.94 14.04 29.17
N PHE A 471 -25.05 14.33 28.22
CA PHE A 471 -23.92 15.23 28.41
C PHE A 471 -24.33 16.60 27.90
N GLY A 472 -24.28 17.59 28.80
CA GLY A 472 -24.65 18.96 28.52
C GLY A 472 -23.85 19.53 27.35
N THR A 473 -24.56 19.89 26.31
CA THR A 473 -24.03 20.65 25.19
C THR A 473 -24.14 22.14 25.54
N GLU A 474 -23.04 22.73 25.99
CA GLU A 474 -22.81 24.14 25.78
C GLU A 474 -22.45 24.38 24.32
N GLY A 475 -23.22 25.25 23.67
CA GLY A 475 -23.18 25.44 22.23
C GLY A 475 -21.87 26.03 21.73
N VAL A 476 -21.23 25.31 20.81
CA VAL A 476 -20.27 25.91 19.88
C VAL A 476 -20.82 25.70 18.46
N SER A 477 -21.45 26.77 17.95
CA SER A 477 -21.80 26.90 16.54
C SER A 477 -20.50 27.03 15.74
N ALA A 478 -20.04 25.92 15.14
CA ALA A 478 -18.91 25.95 14.21
C ALA A 478 -19.43 26.28 12.80
N ALA A 479 -19.25 27.52 12.39
CA ALA A 479 -19.30 27.89 10.99
C ALA A 479 -18.20 27.17 10.19
N PRO A 480 -18.41 26.79 8.91
CA PRO A 480 -17.45 26.06 8.12
C PRO A 480 -16.19 26.92 7.89
N ALA A 481 -15.07 26.52 8.46
CA ALA A 481 -13.78 27.18 8.27
C ALA A 481 -13.38 27.14 6.78
N ARG A 482 -13.13 28.31 6.19
CA ARG A 482 -12.56 28.45 4.85
C ARG A 482 -11.13 27.90 4.84
N CYS A 483 -10.75 27.19 3.79
CA CYS A 483 -9.43 26.60 3.57
C CYS A 483 -8.37 27.72 3.37
N GLY A 484 -7.99 28.47 4.36
CA GLY A 484 -7.09 29.63 4.26
C GLY A 484 -7.04 30.50 5.51
N GLU A 485 -8.01 30.37 6.41
CA GLU A 485 -7.97 31.09 7.68
C GLU A 485 -7.15 30.30 8.72
N VAL A 486 -5.84 30.48 8.67
CA VAL A 486 -4.96 30.15 9.78
C VAL A 486 -5.00 31.32 10.75
N LYS A 487 -5.76 31.21 11.83
CA LYS A 487 -5.72 32.17 12.94
C LYS A 487 -4.29 32.24 13.46
N SER A 488 -3.69 33.42 13.34
CA SER A 488 -2.47 33.75 14.08
C SER A 488 -2.80 33.74 15.58
N PRO A 489 -1.96 33.13 16.44
CA PRO A 489 -2.16 33.25 17.87
C PRO A 489 -1.89 34.72 18.27
N SER A 490 -2.92 35.37 18.80
CA SER A 490 -2.78 36.67 19.44
C SER A 490 -1.87 36.52 20.65
N ASN A 491 -0.70 37.19 20.60
CA ASN A 491 0.17 37.39 21.75
C ASN A 491 -0.60 38.23 22.80
N SER A 492 -1.08 37.58 23.83
CA SER A 492 -1.39 38.21 25.11
C SER A 492 -0.75 37.37 26.20
N VAL A 493 0.57 37.49 26.30
CA VAL A 493 1.29 37.10 27.52
C VAL A 493 1.19 38.28 28.47
N GLN A 494 0.23 38.22 29.38
CA GLN A 494 0.24 39.02 30.60
C GLN A 494 1.30 38.40 31.53
N SER A 495 2.39 39.14 31.76
CA SER A 495 3.36 38.85 32.80
C SER A 495 2.71 38.99 34.18
N PRO A 496 2.88 38.05 35.10
CA PRO A 496 2.53 38.32 36.50
C PRO A 496 3.59 39.19 37.14
N ALA A 497 3.13 40.27 37.75
CA ALA A 497 3.92 41.20 38.54
C ALA A 497 4.65 40.50 39.70
N ILE A 498 5.93 40.75 39.79
CA ILE A 498 6.79 40.36 40.94
C ILE A 498 6.48 41.32 42.08
N SER A 499 5.82 40.82 43.12
CA SER A 499 5.66 41.52 44.39
C SER A 499 6.92 41.31 45.23
N ASN A 500 7.66 42.39 45.45
CA ASN A 500 8.74 42.50 46.46
C ASN A 500 8.19 42.29 47.87
N ARG A 501 8.71 41.33 48.64
CA ARG A 501 8.75 41.35 50.08
C ARG A 501 10.19 41.13 50.56
N LYS A 502 10.68 42.15 51.24
CA LYS A 502 11.91 42.21 52.04
C LYS A 502 11.73 41.48 53.41
N HIS A 503 12.88 41.21 54.01
CA HIS A 503 13.19 40.84 55.39
C HIS A 503 13.14 39.33 55.72
N ASP A 504 14.05 38.72 56.47
CA ASP A 504 15.17 39.20 57.30
C ASP A 504 16.14 38.01 57.54
N ASP A 505 17.37 38.37 57.82
CA ASP A 505 18.48 37.72 58.46
C ASP A 505 18.21 36.44 59.27
N VAL A 506 19.15 35.47 59.22
CA VAL A 506 19.93 34.97 60.33
C VAL A 506 21.10 34.08 59.86
N ASN A 507 22.25 34.48 60.22
CA ASN A 507 23.59 33.99 60.36
C ASN A 507 23.71 32.55 60.98
N THR A 508 24.70 31.75 60.52
CA THR A 508 25.76 31.03 61.24
C THR A 508 26.35 29.92 60.35
N SER A 509 27.56 30.09 59.87
CA SER A 509 28.88 29.66 60.37
C SER A 509 29.26 28.17 60.10
N VAL A 510 30.39 28.07 59.35
CA VAL A 510 31.61 27.27 59.63
C VAL A 510 31.61 25.77 59.24
N GLY A 511 32.63 25.43 58.42
CA GLY A 511 33.19 24.10 58.35
C GLY A 511 33.82 23.73 57.01
N THR A 512 34.91 24.28 56.67
CA THR A 512 36.23 23.84 56.19
C THR A 512 36.46 22.35 55.95
N SER A 513 37.20 22.15 54.88
CA SER A 513 38.31 21.20 54.61
C SER A 513 37.98 20.11 53.61
N SER A 514 38.61 20.08 52.52
CA SER A 514 39.95 19.74 52.07
C SER A 514 39.88 18.68 50.98
N GLU A 515 40.37 19.04 49.81
CA GLU A 515 41.03 18.14 48.85
C GLU A 515 42.18 17.35 49.51
N PRO A 516 42.74 16.27 48.94
CA PRO A 516 43.33 16.24 47.61
C PRO A 516 43.38 14.89 46.89
N ASP A 517 43.56 15.00 45.58
CA ASP A 517 44.61 14.35 44.75
C ASP A 517 44.81 12.81 44.73
N THR A 518 44.81 12.20 43.56
CA THR A 518 45.95 11.63 42.80
C THR A 518 45.57 10.46 41.88
N ARG A 519 46.05 10.63 40.60
CA ARG A 519 46.72 9.64 39.71
C ARG A 519 45.97 8.39 39.21
N ALA A 520 45.73 8.35 37.93
CA ALA A 520 46.57 7.78 36.85
C ALA A 520 46.83 6.25 36.90
N THR A 521 46.44 5.58 35.85
CA THR A 521 47.14 4.56 35.02
C THR A 521 46.15 3.97 34.01
N SER A 522 46.28 4.15 32.69
CA SER A 522 47.12 3.42 31.74
C SER A 522 46.99 1.90 31.75
N ASN A 523 46.37 1.35 30.70
CA ASN A 523 46.89 0.38 29.70
C ASN A 523 45.77 -0.27 28.91
N LYS A 524 45.75 -0.15 27.55
CA LYS A 524 46.31 -1.05 26.51
C LYS A 524 45.86 -2.54 26.59
N TYR A 525 45.21 -3.02 25.55
CA TYR A 525 45.51 -4.04 24.54
C TYR A 525 44.20 -4.42 23.83
N SER A 526 44.06 -4.23 22.55
CA SER A 526 44.34 -5.01 21.33
C SER A 526 43.96 -6.50 21.37
N SER A 527 42.97 -6.86 20.64
CA SER A 527 42.93 -7.75 19.48
C SER A 527 41.54 -7.80 18.88
#